data_296b62389f4a9e64437d568de1516ef3
#
_entry.id   296b62389f4a9e64437d568de1516ef3
#
_cell.length_a   1.000
_cell.length_b   1.000
_cell.length_c   1.000
_cell.angle_alpha   90.00
_cell.angle_beta   90.00
_cell.angle_gamma   90.00
#
_symmetry.space_group_name_H-M   'P 1'
#
loop_
_entity.id
_entity.type
_entity.pdbx_description
1 polymer ?
#
loop_
_entity_poly.entity_id
_entity_poly.type
_entity_poly.pdbx_seq_one_letter_code
_entity_poly.pdbx_strand_id
1 'polypeptide(L)'
;RFIIDRWSEEDIKGFLHLAYKKEVEERRSEIIEDEPTMTKIAKAATWLTGDYKPGLLLYGGVGNGKTTLAKAICKTIGILYDSAYSNERKGVCRISALEVAKCASDPESFTRLRNQEMLFIDDIGTEPASIKSWGNEISPVTELLYSRYDRQLFTIITSNLNDKELEERY
;
A
#
# COMPACT_ATOMS: atom_id res chain seq x y z
N ARG A 1 -10.48 -10.84 -5.75
CA ARG A 1 -10.46 -9.67 -4.88
C ARG A 1 -10.22 -10.07 -3.43
N PHE A 2 -9.35 -9.34 -2.71
CA PHE A 2 -9.04 -9.61 -1.31
C PHE A 2 -9.98 -8.82 -0.38
N ILE A 3 -10.64 -9.50 0.55
CA ILE A 3 -11.45 -8.94 1.65
C ILE A 3 -11.15 -9.78 2.88
N ILE A 4 -11.01 -9.17 4.04
CA ILE A 4 -10.90 -9.88 5.31
C ILE A 4 -12.31 -10.15 5.82
N ASP A 5 -12.77 -11.40 5.70
CA ASP A 5 -14.14 -11.84 6.05
C ASP A 5 -14.23 -12.68 7.33
N ARG A 6 -13.08 -13.10 7.88
CA ARG A 6 -13.00 -13.98 9.06
C ARG A 6 -13.06 -13.25 10.40
N TRP A 7 -12.90 -11.94 10.40
CA TRP A 7 -12.89 -11.09 11.58
C TRP A 7 -13.82 -9.91 11.38
N SER A 8 -14.41 -9.43 12.47
CA SER A 8 -15.23 -8.22 12.44
C SER A 8 -14.39 -6.98 12.10
N GLU A 9 -15.04 -5.93 11.62
CA GLU A 9 -14.39 -4.64 11.40
C GLU A 9 -13.73 -4.09 12.69
N GLU A 10 -14.36 -4.30 13.84
CA GLU A 10 -13.83 -3.87 15.12
C GLU A 10 -12.58 -4.66 15.53
N ASP A 11 -12.55 -5.99 15.26
CA ASP A 11 -11.34 -6.79 15.48
C ASP A 11 -10.19 -6.30 14.59
N ILE A 12 -10.46 -6.06 13.30
CA ILE A 12 -9.45 -5.56 12.36
C ILE A 12 -8.95 -4.18 12.78
N LYS A 13 -9.83 -3.30 13.25
CA LYS A 13 -9.44 -1.99 13.80
C LYS A 13 -8.50 -2.14 15.01
N GLY A 14 -8.81 -3.07 15.91
CA GLY A 14 -7.93 -3.39 17.05
C GLY A 14 -6.55 -3.90 16.62
N PHE A 15 -6.49 -4.84 15.67
CA PHE A 15 -5.24 -5.37 15.13
C PHE A 15 -4.41 -4.30 14.41
N LEU A 16 -5.05 -3.45 13.62
CA LEU A 16 -4.41 -2.33 12.96
C LEU A 16 -3.84 -1.32 13.95
N HIS A 17 -4.57 -1.01 15.01
CA HIS A 17 -4.10 -0.10 16.06
C HIS A 17 -2.84 -0.65 16.74
N LEU A 18 -2.84 -1.93 17.13
CA LEU A 18 -1.67 -2.59 17.72
C LEU A 18 -0.48 -2.62 16.75
N ALA A 19 -0.72 -2.95 15.48
CA ALA A 19 0.32 -2.96 14.46
C ALA A 19 0.87 -1.55 14.20
N TYR A 20 0.01 -0.54 14.15
CA TYR A 20 0.41 0.86 14.00
C TYR A 20 1.28 1.32 15.17
N LYS A 21 0.86 1.04 16.39
CA LYS A 21 1.63 1.34 17.61
C LYS A 21 3.03 0.72 17.54
N LYS A 22 3.11 -0.54 17.17
CA LYS A 22 4.40 -1.24 17.03
C LYS A 22 5.30 -0.61 15.95
N GLU A 23 4.75 -0.18 14.81
CA GLU A 23 5.51 0.51 13.76
C GLU A 23 6.05 1.88 14.23
N VAL A 24 5.32 2.57 15.11
CA VAL A 24 5.78 3.85 15.71
C VAL A 24 6.88 3.58 16.74
N GLU A 25 6.71 2.61 17.61
CA GLU A 25 7.68 2.22 18.64
C GLU A 25 9.02 1.74 18.03
N GLU A 26 8.97 0.97 16.94
CA GLU A 26 10.17 0.51 16.22
C GLU A 26 11.02 1.69 15.68
N ARG A 27 10.42 2.86 15.48
CA ARG A 27 11.11 4.11 15.11
C ARG A 27 11.56 4.93 16.31
N ARG A 28 11.47 4.40 17.53
CA ARG A 28 11.77 5.11 18.79
C ARG A 28 10.94 6.39 18.97
N SER A 29 9.72 6.37 18.50
CA SER A 29 8.74 7.46 18.62
C SER A 29 7.60 7.01 19.53
N GLU A 30 6.89 7.97 20.10
CA GLU A 30 5.66 7.69 20.85
C GLU A 30 4.45 7.81 19.94
N ILE A 31 3.48 6.94 20.13
CA ILE A 31 2.21 7.04 19.41
C ILE A 31 1.40 8.21 19.93
N ILE A 32 0.88 9.01 19.02
CA ILE A 32 -0.14 10.02 19.32
C ILE A 32 -1.49 9.41 18.96
N GLU A 33 -2.24 9.02 19.99
CA GLU A 33 -3.60 8.46 19.84
C GLU A 33 -4.63 9.60 19.73
N ASP A 34 -4.42 10.49 18.76
CA ASP A 34 -5.36 11.56 18.47
C ASP A 34 -6.52 11.08 17.58
N GLU A 35 -7.59 11.88 17.54
CA GLU A 35 -8.77 11.58 16.74
C GLU A 35 -8.46 11.38 15.24
N PRO A 36 -7.60 12.19 14.59
CA PRO A 36 -7.22 11.96 13.20
C PRO A 36 -6.53 10.61 12.95
N THR A 37 -5.65 10.18 13.85
CA THR A 37 -4.95 8.88 13.76
C THR A 37 -5.94 7.72 13.90
N MET A 38 -6.81 7.78 14.91
CA MET A 38 -7.83 6.74 15.15
C MET A 38 -8.85 6.67 13.99
N THR A 39 -9.22 7.80 13.42
CA THR A 39 -10.11 7.86 12.24
C THR A 39 -9.47 7.20 11.01
N LYS A 40 -8.18 7.41 10.76
CA LYS A 40 -7.46 6.76 9.65
C LYS A 40 -7.41 5.24 9.83
N ILE A 41 -7.14 4.78 11.04
CA ILE A 41 -7.13 3.35 11.38
C ILE A 41 -8.52 2.73 11.16
N ALA A 42 -9.58 3.40 11.63
CA ALA A 42 -10.95 2.94 11.44
C ALA A 42 -11.32 2.85 9.94
N LYS A 43 -11.02 3.87 9.15
CA LYS A 43 -11.26 3.86 7.70
C LYS A 43 -10.50 2.73 6.99
N ALA A 44 -9.28 2.44 7.41
CA ALA A 44 -8.51 1.32 6.87
C ALA A 44 -9.14 -0.04 7.22
N ALA A 45 -9.68 -0.20 8.44
CA ALA A 45 -10.41 -1.40 8.85
C ALA A 45 -11.68 -1.60 7.99
N THR A 46 -12.48 -0.54 7.83
CA THR A 46 -13.65 -0.54 6.95
C THR A 46 -13.29 -0.95 5.52
N TRP A 47 -12.20 -0.41 4.96
CA TRP A 47 -11.75 -0.77 3.61
C TRP A 47 -11.31 -2.22 3.49
N LEU A 48 -10.64 -2.77 4.50
CA LEU A 48 -10.16 -4.15 4.50
C LEU A 48 -11.28 -5.19 4.63
N THR A 49 -12.38 -4.85 5.30
CA THR A 49 -13.50 -5.75 5.58
C THR A 49 -14.69 -5.56 4.65
N GLY A 50 -14.74 -4.43 3.94
CA GLY A 50 -15.86 -4.06 3.08
C GLY A 50 -15.64 -4.36 1.60
N ASP A 51 -16.72 -4.27 0.83
CA ASP A 51 -16.72 -4.48 -0.63
C ASP A 51 -16.34 -3.20 -1.39
N TYR A 52 -15.12 -2.70 -1.15
CA TYR A 52 -14.57 -1.51 -1.81
C TYR A 52 -13.62 -1.86 -2.96
N LYS A 53 -13.22 -0.85 -3.73
CA LYS A 53 -12.16 -0.98 -4.74
C LYS A 53 -10.88 -1.53 -4.10
N PRO A 54 -10.10 -2.36 -4.79
CA PRO A 54 -8.92 -3.03 -4.21
C PRO A 54 -7.70 -2.11 -4.06
N GLY A 55 -7.79 -0.85 -4.48
CA GLY A 55 -6.75 0.16 -4.33
C GLY A 55 -7.00 1.08 -3.14
N LEU A 56 -5.98 1.28 -2.31
CA LEU A 56 -5.95 2.26 -1.21
C LEU A 56 -4.84 3.28 -1.45
N LEU A 57 -5.21 4.54 -1.65
CA LEU A 57 -4.27 5.64 -1.76
C LEU A 57 -4.25 6.46 -0.47
N LEU A 58 -3.08 6.53 0.15
CA LEU A 58 -2.78 7.34 1.33
C LEU A 58 -1.89 8.51 0.92
N TYR A 59 -2.42 9.72 0.89
CA TYR A 59 -1.70 10.88 0.38
C TYR A 59 -1.80 12.11 1.29
N GLY A 60 -1.02 13.15 0.98
CA GLY A 60 -0.94 14.40 1.73
C GLY A 60 0.43 14.65 2.35
N GLY A 61 0.57 15.71 3.13
CA GLY A 61 1.84 16.21 3.65
C GLY A 61 2.72 15.20 4.39
N VAL A 62 4.00 15.51 4.49
CA VAL A 62 5.01 14.71 5.20
C VAL A 62 4.66 14.62 6.70
N GLY A 63 4.95 13.47 7.31
CA GLY A 63 4.75 13.27 8.75
C GLY A 63 3.35 12.80 9.16
N ASN A 64 2.40 12.64 8.23
CA ASN A 64 1.02 12.27 8.51
C ASN A 64 0.77 10.76 8.77
N GLY A 65 1.82 9.96 8.97
CA GLY A 65 1.70 8.54 9.32
C GLY A 65 1.25 7.62 8.18
N LYS A 66 1.25 8.06 6.91
CA LYS A 66 0.81 7.27 5.74
C LYS A 66 1.56 5.95 5.59
N THR A 67 2.89 6.02 5.51
CA THR A 67 3.75 4.84 5.41
C THR A 67 3.64 3.95 6.65
N THR A 68 3.44 4.55 7.84
CA THR A 68 3.21 3.81 9.08
C THR A 68 1.91 3.00 9.01
N LEU A 69 0.82 3.63 8.55
CA LEU A 69 -0.47 2.94 8.37
C LEU A 69 -0.38 1.86 7.30
N ALA A 70 0.25 2.14 6.15
CA ALA A 70 0.45 1.14 5.09
C ALA A 70 1.23 -0.08 5.61
N LYS A 71 2.30 0.14 6.37
CA LYS A 71 3.08 -0.94 7.00
C LYS A 71 2.28 -1.71 8.06
N ALA A 72 1.46 -1.02 8.86
CA ALA A 72 0.56 -1.65 9.82
C ALA A 72 -0.46 -2.58 9.13
N ILE A 73 -1.04 -2.14 8.01
CA ILE A 73 -1.92 -2.98 7.18
C ILE A 73 -1.18 -4.22 6.67
N CYS A 74 0.02 -4.05 6.09
CA CYS A 74 0.82 -5.17 5.60
C CYS A 74 1.15 -6.18 6.71
N LYS A 75 1.50 -5.69 7.90
CA LYS A 75 1.82 -6.50 9.07
C LYS A 75 0.60 -7.26 9.58
N THR A 76 -0.54 -6.59 9.68
CA THR A 76 -1.81 -7.19 10.08
C THR A 76 -2.19 -8.34 9.12
N ILE A 77 -2.17 -8.11 7.82
CA ILE A 77 -2.44 -9.17 6.82
C ILE A 77 -1.46 -10.33 6.99
N GLY A 78 -0.16 -10.05 7.09
CA GLY A 78 0.86 -11.08 7.25
C GLY A 78 0.66 -11.95 8.50
N ILE A 79 0.18 -11.38 9.61
CA ILE A 79 -0.11 -12.12 10.84
C ILE A 79 -1.40 -12.94 10.71
N LEU A 80 -2.48 -12.32 10.24
CA LEU A 80 -3.79 -12.99 10.14
C LEU A 80 -3.81 -14.15 9.13
N TYR A 81 -2.96 -14.09 8.11
CA TYR A 81 -2.82 -15.11 7.07
C TYR A 81 -1.49 -15.88 7.17
N ASP A 82 -0.86 -15.88 8.34
CA ASP A 82 0.26 -16.78 8.62
C ASP A 82 -0.23 -18.23 8.71
N SER A 83 0.63 -19.16 8.34
CA SER A 83 0.34 -20.60 8.37
C SER A 83 -0.06 -21.13 9.75
N ALA A 84 0.29 -20.43 10.82
CA ALA A 84 -0.12 -20.78 12.18
C ALA A 84 -1.62 -20.50 12.45
N TYR A 85 -2.22 -19.58 11.70
CA TYR A 85 -3.60 -19.11 11.92
C TYR A 85 -4.51 -19.27 10.72
N SER A 86 -3.97 -19.60 9.55
CA SER A 86 -4.72 -19.71 8.31
C SER A 86 -4.18 -20.81 7.40
N ASN A 87 -5.08 -21.51 6.70
CA ASN A 87 -4.71 -22.44 5.63
C ASN A 87 -4.24 -21.70 4.36
N GLU A 88 -4.50 -20.40 4.26
CA GLU A 88 -4.07 -19.54 3.16
C GLU A 88 -2.97 -18.61 3.63
N ARG A 89 -1.78 -18.78 3.08
CA ARG A 89 -0.68 -17.87 3.35
C ARG A 89 -0.78 -16.65 2.42
N LYS A 90 -0.91 -15.47 3.00
CA LYS A 90 -0.92 -14.20 2.25
C LYS A 90 0.10 -13.22 2.82
N GLY A 91 0.68 -12.43 1.94
CA GLY A 91 1.62 -11.38 2.32
C GLY A 91 1.64 -10.29 1.27
N VAL A 92 1.90 -9.06 1.71
CA VAL A 92 1.99 -7.89 0.83
C VAL A 92 3.44 -7.66 0.45
N CYS A 93 3.75 -7.74 -0.84
CA CYS A 93 5.04 -7.32 -1.38
C CYS A 93 5.19 -5.80 -1.22
N ARG A 94 6.35 -5.33 -0.77
CA ARG A 94 6.61 -3.89 -0.57
C ARG A 94 7.73 -3.44 -1.49
N ILE A 95 7.53 -2.30 -2.14
CA ILE A 95 8.48 -1.69 -3.06
C ILE A 95 8.32 -0.16 -3.01
N SER A 96 9.40 0.59 -3.21
CA SER A 96 9.32 2.03 -3.41
C SER A 96 9.04 2.40 -4.86
N ALA A 97 8.48 3.59 -5.11
CA ALA A 97 8.27 4.07 -6.46
C ALA A 97 9.57 4.17 -7.28
N LEU A 98 10.68 4.52 -6.64
CA LEU A 98 12.02 4.52 -7.27
C LEU A 98 12.46 3.12 -7.71
N GLU A 99 12.17 2.09 -6.90
CA GLU A 99 12.49 0.70 -7.26
C GLU A 99 11.58 0.19 -8.39
N VAL A 100 10.29 0.61 -8.42
CA VAL A 100 9.39 0.34 -9.56
C VAL A 100 10.01 0.86 -10.85
N ALA A 101 10.49 2.12 -10.85
CA ALA A 101 11.14 2.71 -12.02
C ALA A 101 12.39 1.95 -12.44
N LYS A 102 13.20 1.46 -11.50
CA LYS A 102 14.37 0.62 -11.79
C LYS A 102 13.97 -0.75 -12.37
N CYS A 103 12.94 -1.40 -11.79
CA CYS A 103 12.44 -2.68 -12.28
C CYS A 103 11.94 -2.62 -13.74
N ALA A 104 11.46 -1.47 -14.20
CA ALA A 104 10.96 -1.31 -15.55
C ALA A 104 12.03 -1.45 -16.64
N SER A 105 13.31 -1.40 -16.30
CA SER A 105 14.42 -1.68 -17.20
C SER A 105 14.57 -3.18 -17.50
N ASP A 106 14.01 -4.05 -16.66
CA ASP A 106 13.99 -5.51 -16.83
C ASP A 106 12.55 -6.01 -17.01
N PRO A 107 12.16 -6.44 -18.22
CA PRO A 107 10.79 -6.87 -18.52
C PRO A 107 10.29 -8.01 -17.64
N GLU A 108 11.18 -8.93 -17.24
CA GLU A 108 10.80 -10.06 -16.39
C GLU A 108 10.46 -9.61 -14.97
N SER A 109 11.30 -8.78 -14.37
CA SER A 109 11.07 -8.21 -13.04
C SER A 109 9.81 -7.33 -13.02
N PHE A 110 9.59 -6.53 -14.05
CA PHE A 110 8.39 -5.69 -14.15
C PHE A 110 7.12 -6.53 -14.33
N THR A 111 7.17 -7.61 -15.10
CA THR A 111 6.06 -8.55 -15.25
C THR A 111 5.75 -9.27 -13.93
N ARG A 112 6.76 -9.69 -13.18
CA ARG A 112 6.55 -10.27 -11.83
C ARG A 112 5.84 -9.27 -10.91
N LEU A 113 6.26 -8.01 -10.94
CA LEU A 113 5.66 -6.95 -10.13
C LEU A 113 4.20 -6.67 -10.50
N ARG A 114 3.88 -6.65 -11.80
CA ARG A 114 2.50 -6.54 -12.32
C ARG A 114 1.61 -7.68 -11.83
N ASN A 115 2.16 -8.88 -11.72
CA ASN A 115 1.43 -10.09 -11.37
C ASN A 115 1.36 -10.36 -9.86
N GLN A 116 2.05 -9.54 -9.04
CA GLN A 116 2.03 -9.69 -7.60
C GLN A 116 0.59 -9.57 -7.05
N GLU A 117 0.11 -10.57 -6.32
CA GLU A 117 -1.28 -10.60 -5.82
C GLU A 117 -1.58 -9.37 -4.94
N MET A 118 -0.67 -9.07 -4.01
CA MET A 118 -0.80 -7.96 -3.07
C MET A 118 0.46 -7.12 -3.09
N LEU A 119 0.32 -5.81 -3.34
CA LEU A 119 1.44 -4.89 -3.49
C LEU A 119 1.24 -3.61 -2.67
N PHE A 120 2.30 -3.17 -2.01
CA PHE A 120 2.41 -1.83 -1.43
C PHE A 120 3.53 -1.06 -2.15
N ILE A 121 3.17 0.07 -2.77
CA ILE A 121 4.09 1.00 -3.43
C ILE A 121 4.24 2.23 -2.54
N ASP A 122 5.45 2.41 -1.99
CA ASP A 122 5.72 3.52 -1.08
C ASP A 122 6.24 4.74 -1.85
N ASP A 123 5.68 5.90 -1.51
CA ASP A 123 6.15 7.24 -1.86
C ASP A 123 6.16 7.53 -3.36
N ILE A 124 5.01 7.28 -4.05
CA ILE A 124 4.86 7.68 -5.45
C ILE A 124 4.96 9.21 -5.58
N GLY A 125 5.53 9.66 -6.70
CA GLY A 125 5.89 11.05 -6.95
C GLY A 125 7.36 11.37 -6.72
N THR A 126 8.13 10.45 -6.13
CA THR A 126 9.59 10.59 -5.95
C THR A 126 10.40 10.03 -7.11
N GLU A 127 9.82 9.12 -7.89
CA GLU A 127 10.43 8.55 -9.08
C GLU A 127 10.43 9.54 -10.25
N PRO A 128 11.30 9.35 -11.27
CA PRO A 128 11.18 10.10 -12.53
C PRO A 128 9.79 9.89 -13.16
N ALA A 129 9.17 10.97 -13.67
CA ALA A 129 7.85 10.90 -14.31
C ALA A 129 7.84 9.93 -15.50
N SER A 130 8.95 9.87 -16.22
CA SER A 130 9.17 8.91 -17.30
C SER A 130 10.62 8.43 -17.31
N ILE A 131 10.83 7.26 -17.91
CA ILE A 131 12.15 6.69 -18.20
C ILE A 131 12.24 6.26 -19.65
N LYS A 132 13.44 6.26 -20.21
CA LYS A 132 13.68 5.66 -21.54
C LYS A 132 13.91 4.16 -21.40
N SER A 133 13.08 3.37 -22.05
CA SER A 133 13.22 1.92 -22.12
C SER A 133 13.11 1.46 -23.56
N TRP A 134 14.16 0.82 -24.08
CA TRP A 134 14.23 0.31 -25.47
C TRP A 134 13.85 1.34 -26.53
N GLY A 135 14.26 2.61 -26.33
CA GLY A 135 13.99 3.73 -27.24
C GLY A 135 12.62 4.39 -27.07
N ASN A 136 11.75 3.87 -26.22
CA ASN A 136 10.44 4.46 -25.89
C ASN A 136 10.50 5.18 -24.55
N GLU A 137 9.72 6.24 -24.41
CA GLU A 137 9.48 6.90 -23.13
C GLU A 137 8.28 6.22 -22.48
N ILE A 138 8.47 5.74 -21.24
CA ILE A 138 7.43 5.07 -20.45
C ILE A 138 7.30 5.69 -19.07
N SER A 139 6.12 5.60 -18.48
CA SER A 139 5.83 6.01 -17.11
C SER A 139 5.53 4.76 -16.26
N PRO A 140 6.56 4.13 -15.66
CA PRO A 140 6.44 2.78 -15.08
C PRO A 140 5.41 2.68 -13.97
N VAL A 141 5.36 3.66 -13.07
CA VAL A 141 4.39 3.66 -11.95
C VAL A 141 2.98 3.78 -12.49
N THR A 142 2.73 4.72 -13.40
CA THR A 142 1.42 4.89 -14.06
C THR A 142 0.98 3.60 -14.74
N GLU A 143 1.84 3.00 -15.55
CA GLU A 143 1.56 1.75 -16.26
C GLU A 143 1.26 0.59 -15.30
N LEU A 144 2.03 0.48 -14.23
CA LEU A 144 1.81 -0.51 -13.18
C LEU A 144 0.46 -0.33 -12.50
N LEU A 145 0.11 0.90 -12.12
CA LEU A 145 -1.14 1.22 -11.42
C LEU A 145 -2.35 0.90 -12.29
N TYR A 146 -2.36 1.33 -13.56
CA TYR A 146 -3.45 1.01 -14.50
C TYR A 146 -3.60 -0.49 -14.70
N SER A 147 -2.51 -1.20 -14.97
CA SER A 147 -2.53 -2.66 -15.15
C SER A 147 -3.09 -3.40 -13.92
N ARG A 148 -2.75 -2.96 -12.72
CA ARG A 148 -3.23 -3.56 -11.48
C ARG A 148 -4.68 -3.21 -11.19
N TYR A 149 -5.10 -1.98 -11.49
CA TYR A 149 -6.48 -1.54 -11.35
C TYR A 149 -7.42 -2.33 -12.28
N ASP A 150 -7.07 -2.48 -13.55
CA ASP A 150 -7.86 -3.25 -14.53
C ASP A 150 -8.05 -4.72 -14.09
N ARG A 151 -7.04 -5.28 -13.44
CA ARG A 151 -7.05 -6.66 -12.93
C ARG A 151 -7.61 -6.77 -11.51
N GLN A 152 -8.06 -5.69 -10.92
CA GLN A 152 -8.62 -5.62 -9.56
C GLN A 152 -7.69 -6.25 -8.50
N LEU A 153 -6.37 -6.01 -8.61
CA LEU A 153 -5.37 -6.51 -7.68
C LEU A 153 -5.22 -5.59 -6.47
N PHE A 154 -5.08 -6.19 -5.29
CA PHE A 154 -4.87 -5.46 -4.04
C PHE A 154 -3.62 -4.59 -4.11
N THR A 155 -3.80 -3.27 -3.94
CA THR A 155 -2.70 -2.30 -4.06
C THR A 155 -2.83 -1.21 -3.01
N ILE A 156 -1.81 -1.04 -2.18
CA ILE A 156 -1.68 0.11 -1.28
C ILE A 156 -0.65 1.06 -1.87
N ILE A 157 -0.92 2.35 -1.80
CA ILE A 157 -0.07 3.40 -2.37
C ILE A 157 0.07 4.51 -1.35
N THR A 158 1.28 5.03 -1.16
CA THR A 158 1.49 6.27 -0.41
C THR A 158 2.08 7.36 -1.29
N SER A 159 1.75 8.62 -0.99
CA SER A 159 2.30 9.79 -1.67
C SER A 159 2.39 11.00 -0.75
N ASN A 160 3.40 11.84 -0.97
CA ASN A 160 3.51 13.16 -0.35
C ASN A 160 2.91 14.28 -1.23
N LEU A 161 2.46 13.95 -2.42
CA LEU A 161 1.79 14.85 -3.33
C LEU A 161 0.37 15.17 -2.84
N ASN A 162 -0.15 16.33 -3.19
CA ASN A 162 -1.55 16.70 -3.01
C ASN A 162 -2.41 16.24 -4.20
N ASP A 163 -3.73 16.41 -4.11
CA ASP A 163 -4.69 16.00 -5.16
C ASP A 163 -4.29 16.52 -6.54
N LYS A 164 -4.02 17.83 -6.64
CA LYS A 164 -3.69 18.46 -7.90
C LYS A 164 -2.39 17.93 -8.51
N GLU A 165 -1.37 17.77 -7.68
CA GLU A 165 -0.09 17.20 -8.11
C GLU A 165 -0.21 15.74 -8.56
N LEU A 166 -1.08 14.95 -7.89
CA LEU A 166 -1.38 13.58 -8.30
C LEU A 166 -2.10 13.54 -9.65
N GLU A 167 -3.13 14.37 -9.86
CA GLU A 167 -3.88 14.47 -11.13
C GLU A 167 -3.00 14.94 -12.29
N GLU A 168 -2.04 15.84 -12.05
CA GLU A 168 -1.12 16.33 -13.07
C GLU A 168 -0.06 15.28 -13.45
N ARG A 169 0.24 14.34 -12.55
CA ARG A 169 1.35 13.41 -12.72
C ARG A 169 0.91 12.02 -13.21
N TYR A 170 -0.25 11.56 -12.80
CA TYR A 170 -0.79 10.21 -13.04
C TYR A 170 -2.16 10.25 -13.73
#